data_59ce19f298e5232435af7c4ba41e2254
#
_entry.id   59ce19f298e5232435af7c4ba41e2254
#
_cell.length_a   1.000
_cell.length_b   1.000
_cell.length_c   1.000
_cell.angle_alpha   90.00
_cell.angle_beta   90.00
_cell.angle_gamma   90.00
#
_symmetry.space_group_name_H-M   'P 1'
#
loop_
_entity.id
_entity.type
_entity.pdbx_description
1 polymer ?
#
loop_
_entity_poly.entity_id
_entity_poly.type
_entity_poly.pdbx_seq_one_letter_code
_entity_poly.pdbx_strand_id
1 'polypeptide(L)'
;MKCMNLLAWCFDQWQAKHVDQSPECFASDAKVVGEPTWRGNGILEAKQWMVTLVAILAMGTVTNANAGLFGLGGTSWREEVLLHDGGKVIVERSQNYGGRHEIGQSPPVKEHTITFTLPDSGKAIKWKSEYGEDIGRTNFNLLALHVLNGVPYLIVEPNLCLSYNKWGRPNPPYVIFKFDGNAWVQIQVAALPSEFKAINLIVNNGREEDIQKAANQLGYVSAESVHAINSSLRQPEYQTILREALPQDRITQLCEERVLYKGYWILPNDPVARKYIDQQKR
;
A
#
# COMPACT_ATOMS: atom_id res chain seq x y z
N MET A 1 23.38 -35.86 17.14
CA MET A 1 23.47 -35.15 18.43
C MET A 1 24.40 -33.94 18.28
N LYS A 2 23.98 -32.76 18.76
CA LYS A 2 24.61 -31.43 18.71
C LYS A 2 24.41 -30.63 17.42
N CYS A 3 23.33 -29.86 17.43
CA CYS A 3 23.18 -28.52 16.84
C CYS A 3 21.88 -27.91 17.37
N MET A 4 21.87 -27.55 18.63
CA MET A 4 20.90 -26.64 19.24
C MET A 4 21.73 -25.80 20.21
N ASN A 5 21.89 -24.49 19.90
CA ASN A 5 22.22 -23.38 20.79
C ASN A 5 23.07 -22.31 20.05
N LEU A 6 22.40 -21.51 19.22
CA LEU A 6 22.98 -20.28 18.67
C LEU A 6 21.99 -19.11 18.62
N LEU A 7 20.78 -19.27 19.12
CA LEU A 7 19.76 -18.20 19.15
C LEU A 7 19.50 -17.62 20.56
N ALA A 8 20.13 -18.14 21.60
CA ALA A 8 19.97 -17.61 22.96
C ALA A 8 21.03 -16.55 23.35
N TRP A 9 22.02 -16.28 22.51
CA TRP A 9 23.16 -15.39 22.88
C TRP A 9 23.00 -13.94 22.39
N CYS A 10 22.03 -13.66 21.55
CA CYS A 10 21.77 -12.28 21.07
C CYS A 10 20.76 -11.48 21.89
N PHE A 11 20.05 -12.09 22.83
CA PHE A 11 19.02 -11.38 23.62
C PHE A 11 19.53 -10.77 24.93
N ASP A 12 20.69 -11.20 25.44
CA ASP A 12 21.23 -10.74 26.75
C ASP A 12 22.18 -9.52 26.67
N GLN A 13 22.55 -9.06 25.50
CA GLN A 13 23.45 -7.89 25.37
C GLN A 13 22.71 -6.55 25.20
N TRP A 14 21.38 -6.54 25.11
CA TRP A 14 20.60 -5.31 24.90
C TRP A 14 20.02 -4.68 26.17
N GLN A 15 20.07 -5.36 27.30
CA GLN A 15 19.51 -4.88 28.58
C GLN A 15 20.49 -4.13 29.49
N ALA A 16 21.76 -3.96 29.15
CA ALA A 16 22.78 -3.48 30.08
C ALA A 16 23.29 -2.04 29.85
N LYS A 17 22.60 -1.18 29.10
CA LYS A 17 23.11 0.19 28.79
C LYS A 17 22.11 1.31 28.88
N HIS A 18 21.16 1.35 29.76
CA HIS A 18 20.40 2.58 30.07
C HIS A 18 19.80 2.51 31.47
N VAL A 19 20.64 2.68 32.47
CA VAL A 19 20.26 3.16 33.81
C VAL A 19 21.24 4.26 34.18
N ASP A 20 20.69 5.39 34.51
CA ASP A 20 21.25 6.54 35.19
C ASP A 20 21.43 7.82 34.36
N GLN A 21 20.43 8.67 34.51
CA GLN A 21 20.54 10.13 34.62
C GLN A 21 19.20 10.74 34.98
N SER A 22 19.02 11.01 36.29
CA SER A 22 17.95 11.86 36.82
C SER A 22 18.33 13.34 36.61
N PRO A 23 17.42 14.23 36.17
CA PRO A 23 17.66 15.66 36.19
C PRO A 23 17.27 16.25 37.53
N GLU A 24 18.19 16.96 38.13
CA GLU A 24 18.02 17.79 39.33
C GLU A 24 17.09 18.96 39.08
N CYS A 25 16.26 19.23 40.10
CA CYS A 25 15.40 20.40 40.20
C CYS A 25 16.23 21.69 40.40
N PHE A 26 16.09 22.64 39.50
CA PHE A 26 16.43 24.03 39.77
C PHE A 26 15.15 24.82 40.05
N ALA A 27 14.99 25.21 41.31
CA ALA A 27 14.06 26.23 41.76
C ALA A 27 14.74 27.61 41.63
N SER A 28 14.14 28.55 40.90
CA SER A 28 14.46 29.98 41.04
C SER A 28 13.23 30.86 40.86
N ASP A 29 12.89 31.48 41.97
CA ASP A 29 12.27 32.79 42.20
C ASP A 29 11.25 33.33 41.19
N ALA A 30 9.97 33.19 41.53
CA ALA A 30 8.88 33.96 40.94
C ALA A 30 8.71 35.29 41.69
N LYS A 31 9.05 36.42 41.08
CA LYS A 31 8.64 37.75 41.49
C LYS A 31 7.17 37.98 41.21
N VAL A 32 6.43 38.30 42.29
CA VAL A 32 5.04 38.80 42.26
C VAL A 32 5.01 40.17 41.58
N VAL A 33 4.32 40.30 40.46
CA VAL A 33 3.95 41.58 39.82
C VAL A 33 2.43 41.73 39.85
N GLY A 34 2.00 42.90 40.29
CA GLY A 34 0.69 43.29 40.74
C GLY A 34 -0.49 43.07 39.82
N GLU A 35 -1.66 42.99 40.44
CA GLU A 35 -2.98 42.88 39.80
C GLU A 35 -3.32 44.11 38.95
N PRO A 36 -3.83 43.97 37.73
CA PRO A 36 -4.44 45.05 36.97
C PRO A 36 -5.92 45.19 37.34
N THR A 37 -6.32 46.37 37.80
CA THR A 37 -7.68 46.79 38.02
C THR A 37 -8.47 46.88 36.70
N TRP A 38 -9.49 46.09 36.53
CA TRP A 38 -10.43 46.17 35.42
C TRP A 38 -11.49 47.22 35.62
N ARG A 39 -11.47 48.27 34.78
CA ARG A 39 -12.60 49.20 34.60
C ARG A 39 -13.01 49.18 33.12
N GLY A 40 -14.18 48.64 32.84
CA GLY A 40 -15.16 49.14 31.90
C GLY A 40 -15.00 48.84 30.39
N ASN A 41 -16.07 48.30 29.86
CA ASN A 41 -16.47 48.17 28.44
C ASN A 41 -16.16 46.85 27.75
N GLY A 42 -16.71 45.73 28.27
CA GLY A 42 -16.41 44.40 27.84
C GLY A 42 -17.41 43.69 26.92
N ILE A 43 -18.31 44.36 26.18
CA ILE A 43 -19.31 43.61 25.37
C ILE A 43 -18.99 43.56 23.87
N LEU A 44 -18.18 44.45 23.37
CA LEU A 44 -17.80 44.49 21.95
C LEU A 44 -16.59 43.62 21.60
N GLU A 45 -15.68 43.42 22.55
CA GLU A 45 -14.46 42.59 22.28
C GLU A 45 -14.70 41.10 22.36
N ALA A 46 -15.69 40.62 23.15
CA ALA A 46 -15.99 39.21 23.26
C ALA A 46 -16.49 38.57 21.93
N LYS A 47 -17.15 39.34 21.07
CA LYS A 47 -17.58 38.88 19.75
C LYS A 47 -16.40 38.71 18.78
N GLN A 48 -15.38 39.54 18.90
CA GLN A 48 -14.22 39.51 18.01
C GLN A 48 -13.29 38.33 18.36
N TRP A 49 -13.17 38.00 19.61
CA TRP A 49 -12.41 36.83 20.08
C TRP A 49 -13.10 35.50 19.72
N MET A 50 -14.44 35.43 19.75
CA MET A 50 -15.16 34.24 19.33
C MET A 50 -15.03 33.97 17.82
N VAL A 51 -15.04 35.01 17.00
CA VAL A 51 -14.85 34.87 15.54
C VAL A 51 -13.43 34.42 15.23
N THR A 52 -12.43 34.91 15.97
CA THR A 52 -11.02 34.49 15.78
C THR A 52 -10.78 33.04 16.23
N LEU A 53 -11.44 32.61 17.32
CA LEU A 53 -11.34 31.21 17.80
C LEU A 53 -12.03 30.22 16.86
N VAL A 54 -13.16 30.60 16.26
CA VAL A 54 -13.85 29.78 15.25
C VAL A 54 -13.05 29.73 13.93
N ALA A 55 -12.35 30.82 13.54
CA ALA A 55 -11.50 30.81 12.36
C ALA A 55 -10.23 29.96 12.55
N ILE A 56 -9.66 29.87 13.76
CA ILE A 56 -8.52 29.02 14.07
C ILE A 56 -8.93 27.54 14.11
N LEU A 57 -10.16 27.21 14.55
CA LEU A 57 -10.72 25.87 14.50
C LEU A 57 -11.06 25.41 13.07
N ALA A 58 -11.33 26.34 12.14
CA ALA A 58 -11.58 26.03 10.74
C ALA A 58 -10.30 25.83 9.91
N MET A 59 -9.12 26.22 10.44
CA MET A 59 -7.79 25.87 9.88
C MET A 59 -7.23 24.61 10.55
N GLY A 60 -8.11 23.76 11.07
CA GLY A 60 -7.78 22.43 11.59
C GLY A 60 -7.02 21.67 10.52
N THR A 61 -5.74 21.49 10.78
CA THR A 61 -4.85 20.58 10.08
C THR A 61 -5.59 19.33 9.70
N VAL A 62 -5.73 19.04 8.42
CA VAL A 62 -6.04 17.71 7.92
C VAL A 62 -4.85 16.80 8.27
N THR A 63 -4.71 16.49 9.55
CA THR A 63 -3.91 15.36 9.95
C THR A 63 -4.67 14.13 9.50
N ASN A 64 -4.20 13.48 8.45
CA ASN A 64 -4.65 12.14 8.09
C ASN A 64 -4.21 11.16 9.19
N ALA A 65 -4.84 11.26 10.36
CA ALA A 65 -4.73 10.27 11.42
C ALA A 65 -5.65 9.09 11.05
N ASN A 66 -5.25 8.29 10.08
CA ASN A 66 -5.81 6.96 9.87
C ASN A 66 -5.20 5.99 10.89
N ALA A 67 -5.33 6.28 12.17
CA ALA A 67 -5.12 5.29 13.21
C ALA A 67 -6.35 4.38 13.24
N GLY A 68 -6.32 3.29 12.48
CA GLY A 68 -7.35 2.26 12.52
C GLY A 68 -7.42 1.63 13.90
N LEU A 69 -8.46 1.99 14.64
CA LEU A 69 -8.80 1.39 15.92
C LEU A 69 -9.19 -0.08 15.65
N PHE A 70 -8.49 -1.05 16.25
CA PHE A 70 -8.77 -2.50 16.19
C PHE A 70 -8.48 -3.23 14.86
N GLY A 71 -7.44 -2.90 14.10
CA GLY A 71 -7.05 -3.70 12.92
C GLY A 71 -8.04 -3.68 11.74
N LEU A 72 -9.07 -2.85 11.80
CA LEU A 72 -10.04 -2.60 10.73
C LEU A 72 -9.68 -1.34 9.94
N GLY A 73 -8.45 -0.84 10.08
CA GLY A 73 -7.99 0.35 9.39
C GLY A 73 -7.44 0.06 8.01
N GLY A 74 -7.56 1.05 7.12
CA GLY A 74 -6.82 1.12 5.86
C GLY A 74 -5.58 1.98 6.05
N THR A 75 -4.62 1.85 5.13
CA THR A 75 -3.54 2.81 4.95
C THR A 75 -3.75 3.57 3.65
N SER A 76 -3.38 4.85 3.64
CA SER A 76 -3.40 5.66 2.42
C SER A 76 -2.16 6.53 2.35
N TRP A 77 -1.68 6.78 1.14
CA TRP A 77 -0.55 7.66 0.84
C TRP A 77 -0.71 8.28 -0.53
N ARG A 78 0.08 9.28 -0.80
CA ARG A 78 0.23 9.86 -2.12
C ARG A 78 1.62 9.54 -2.65
N GLU A 79 1.73 9.21 -3.92
CA GLU A 79 3.03 8.98 -4.57
C GLU A 79 3.08 9.67 -5.94
N GLU A 80 4.26 10.12 -6.32
CA GLU A 80 4.54 10.73 -7.59
C GLU A 80 4.94 9.64 -8.59
N VAL A 81 4.20 9.54 -9.66
CA VAL A 81 4.42 8.58 -10.75
C VAL A 81 5.13 9.28 -11.89
N LEU A 82 6.34 8.84 -12.21
CA LEU A 82 7.08 9.29 -13.38
C LEU A 82 6.58 8.54 -14.62
N LEU A 83 5.98 9.25 -15.56
CA LEU A 83 5.48 8.69 -16.81
C LEU A 83 6.61 8.44 -17.82
N HIS A 84 6.29 7.70 -18.90
CA HIS A 84 7.26 7.32 -19.94
C HIS A 84 7.86 8.52 -20.72
N ASP A 85 7.16 9.64 -20.77
CA ASP A 85 7.55 10.87 -21.44
C ASP A 85 8.25 11.90 -20.53
N GLY A 86 8.49 11.52 -19.26
CA GLY A 86 9.05 12.39 -18.22
C GLY A 86 8.04 13.24 -17.49
N GLY A 87 6.75 13.18 -17.88
CA GLY A 87 5.66 13.78 -17.15
C GLY A 87 5.48 13.15 -15.77
N LYS A 88 4.87 13.88 -14.83
CA LYS A 88 4.64 13.43 -13.45
C LYS A 88 3.17 13.55 -13.09
N VAL A 89 2.66 12.54 -12.41
CA VAL A 89 1.28 12.50 -11.90
C VAL A 89 1.31 12.12 -10.42
N ILE A 90 0.60 12.89 -9.59
CA ILE A 90 0.37 12.48 -8.21
C ILE A 90 -0.83 11.55 -8.17
N VAL A 91 -0.62 10.37 -7.61
CA VAL A 91 -1.67 9.39 -7.39
C VAL A 91 -1.93 9.23 -5.89
N GLU A 92 -3.18 9.02 -5.53
CA GLU A 92 -3.60 8.63 -4.20
C GLU A 92 -3.80 7.11 -4.18
N ARG A 93 -3.08 6.45 -3.28
CA ARG A 93 -3.15 5.02 -3.05
C ARG A 93 -3.85 4.76 -1.72
N SER A 94 -4.69 3.75 -1.69
CA SER A 94 -5.22 3.23 -0.43
C SER A 94 -5.31 1.71 -0.46
N GLN A 95 -5.18 1.10 0.71
CA GLN A 95 -5.41 -0.32 0.91
C GLN A 95 -6.17 -0.56 2.20
N ASN A 96 -7.18 -1.43 2.12
CA ASN A 96 -7.96 -1.86 3.25
C ASN A 96 -7.54 -3.28 3.64
N TYR A 97 -7.42 -3.52 4.94
CA TYR A 97 -7.12 -4.84 5.50
C TYR A 97 -8.40 -5.58 5.89
N GLY A 98 -8.34 -6.88 6.08
CA GLY A 98 -9.50 -7.69 6.50
C GLY A 98 -9.74 -8.94 5.65
N GLY A 99 -8.75 -9.40 4.89
CA GLY A 99 -8.81 -10.67 4.19
C GLY A 99 -8.77 -11.87 5.15
N ARG A 100 -8.85 -13.08 4.59
CA ARG A 100 -8.80 -14.34 5.36
C ARG A 100 -7.42 -14.50 6.02
N HIS A 101 -7.41 -14.69 7.32
CA HIS A 101 -6.21 -14.89 8.14
C HIS A 101 -6.52 -15.75 9.35
N GLU A 102 -5.50 -16.33 9.93
CA GLU A 102 -5.60 -17.12 11.16
C GLU A 102 -5.58 -16.22 12.40
N ILE A 103 -6.05 -16.75 13.53
CA ILE A 103 -6.03 -16.03 14.80
C ILE A 103 -4.59 -15.70 15.17
N GLY A 104 -4.33 -14.42 15.46
CA GLY A 104 -2.99 -13.92 15.80
C GLY A 104 -2.14 -13.47 14.62
N GLN A 105 -2.60 -13.64 13.38
CA GLN A 105 -1.97 -13.08 12.20
C GLN A 105 -2.57 -11.72 11.85
N SER A 106 -1.74 -10.83 11.31
CA SER A 106 -2.25 -9.57 10.74
C SER A 106 -3.12 -9.86 9.50
N PRO A 107 -4.28 -9.21 9.38
CA PRO A 107 -5.14 -9.40 8.23
C PRO A 107 -4.42 -8.95 6.95
N PRO A 108 -4.50 -9.72 5.85
CA PRO A 108 -3.93 -9.32 4.58
C PRO A 108 -4.71 -8.14 3.96
N VAL A 109 -4.12 -7.52 2.94
CA VAL A 109 -4.82 -6.52 2.16
C VAL A 109 -6.04 -7.15 1.49
N LYS A 110 -7.20 -6.57 1.76
CA LYS A 110 -8.48 -6.95 1.17
C LYS A 110 -8.72 -6.24 -0.15
N GLU A 111 -8.25 -5.00 -0.25
CA GLU A 111 -8.60 -4.10 -1.34
C GLU A 111 -7.47 -3.07 -1.58
N HIS A 112 -7.06 -2.89 -2.84
CA HIS A 112 -6.25 -1.76 -3.27
C HIS A 112 -7.09 -0.78 -4.07
N THR A 113 -6.86 0.50 -3.87
CA THR A 113 -7.42 1.55 -4.72
C THR A 113 -6.30 2.49 -5.18
N ILE A 114 -6.38 2.93 -6.42
CA ILE A 114 -5.58 4.03 -6.95
C ILE A 114 -6.51 5.05 -7.58
N THR A 115 -6.32 6.33 -7.23
CA THR A 115 -7.06 7.47 -7.78
C THR A 115 -6.08 8.53 -8.25
N PHE A 116 -6.31 9.11 -9.42
CA PHE A 116 -5.49 10.16 -9.99
C PHE A 116 -6.31 11.03 -10.95
N THR A 117 -5.76 12.20 -11.28
CA THR A 117 -6.34 13.11 -12.27
C THR A 117 -5.50 13.08 -13.54
N LEU A 118 -6.14 12.88 -14.69
CA LEU A 118 -5.47 12.94 -15.99
C LEU A 118 -4.94 14.34 -16.25
N PRO A 119 -3.64 14.51 -16.58
CA PRO A 119 -3.02 15.82 -16.76
C PRO A 119 -3.74 16.69 -17.81
N ASP A 120 -4.10 16.10 -18.95
CA ASP A 120 -4.63 16.84 -20.11
C ASP A 120 -6.10 17.23 -19.97
N SER A 121 -6.92 16.38 -19.34
CA SER A 121 -8.38 16.54 -19.29
C SER A 121 -8.92 16.97 -17.92
N GLY A 122 -8.09 16.88 -16.86
CA GLY A 122 -8.57 17.08 -15.50
C GLY A 122 -9.55 16.01 -15.00
N LYS A 123 -9.80 14.95 -15.77
CA LYS A 123 -10.72 13.87 -15.41
C LYS A 123 -10.13 13.03 -14.28
N ALA A 124 -10.89 12.86 -13.20
CA ALA A 124 -10.54 11.94 -12.13
C ALA A 124 -10.78 10.49 -12.56
N ILE A 125 -9.77 9.65 -12.41
CA ILE A 125 -9.80 8.22 -12.73
C ILE A 125 -9.55 7.42 -11.46
N LYS A 126 -10.32 6.34 -11.30
CA LYS A 126 -10.20 5.41 -10.17
C LYS A 126 -10.11 3.98 -10.68
N TRP A 127 -9.23 3.19 -10.06
CA TRP A 127 -9.19 1.74 -10.22
C TRP A 127 -9.16 1.09 -8.84
N LYS A 128 -9.70 -0.12 -8.77
CA LYS A 128 -9.81 -0.88 -7.54
C LYS A 128 -9.54 -2.37 -7.81
N SER A 129 -8.66 -2.99 -7.02
CA SER A 129 -8.52 -4.43 -6.96
C SER A 129 -9.42 -4.97 -5.85
N GLU A 130 -10.45 -5.67 -6.24
CA GLU A 130 -11.45 -6.20 -5.33
C GLU A 130 -10.96 -7.43 -4.57
N TYR A 131 -11.66 -7.74 -3.48
CA TYR A 131 -11.47 -8.94 -2.69
C TYR A 131 -11.85 -10.18 -3.50
N GLY A 132 -10.99 -11.18 -3.48
CA GLY A 132 -11.29 -12.51 -3.99
C GLY A 132 -11.69 -13.44 -2.83
N GLU A 133 -12.95 -13.80 -2.71
CA GLU A 133 -13.41 -14.69 -1.62
C GLU A 133 -12.74 -16.06 -1.68
N ASP A 134 -12.52 -16.56 -2.88
CA ASP A 134 -11.85 -17.84 -3.14
C ASP A 134 -10.37 -17.85 -2.75
N ILE A 135 -9.70 -16.67 -2.86
CA ILE A 135 -8.29 -16.51 -2.49
C ILE A 135 -8.07 -15.89 -1.11
N GLY A 136 -9.09 -15.27 -0.53
CA GLY A 136 -9.06 -14.70 0.82
C GLY A 136 -8.33 -13.37 0.97
N ARG A 137 -8.05 -12.65 -0.15
CA ARG A 137 -7.35 -11.35 -0.19
C ARG A 137 -7.65 -10.61 -1.49
N THR A 138 -7.01 -9.44 -1.69
CA THR A 138 -7.07 -8.72 -2.96
C THR A 138 -6.53 -9.59 -4.11
N ASN A 139 -7.10 -9.44 -5.30
CA ASN A 139 -6.65 -10.19 -6.48
C ASN A 139 -5.28 -9.72 -7.00
N PHE A 140 -4.92 -8.44 -6.82
CA PHE A 140 -3.76 -7.86 -7.47
C PHE A 140 -2.93 -6.97 -6.55
N ASN A 141 -1.63 -6.88 -6.84
CA ASN A 141 -0.74 -5.81 -6.42
C ASN A 141 -0.49 -4.87 -7.60
N LEU A 142 -0.31 -3.58 -7.32
CA LEU A 142 -0.04 -2.57 -8.33
C LEU A 142 1.46 -2.48 -8.61
N LEU A 143 1.84 -2.37 -9.90
CA LEU A 143 3.23 -2.27 -10.34
C LEU A 143 3.52 -0.96 -11.07
N ALA A 144 2.71 -0.60 -12.06
CA ALA A 144 2.96 0.59 -12.85
C ALA A 144 1.67 1.24 -13.36
N LEU A 145 1.71 2.58 -13.45
CA LEU A 145 0.71 3.40 -14.11
C LEU A 145 1.38 4.22 -15.21
N HIS A 146 0.89 4.13 -16.42
CA HIS A 146 1.33 4.95 -17.54
C HIS A 146 0.13 5.60 -18.24
N VAL A 147 0.38 6.72 -18.89
CA VAL A 147 -0.62 7.42 -19.69
C VAL A 147 -0.01 7.67 -21.09
N LEU A 148 -0.74 7.30 -22.14
CA LEU A 148 -0.36 7.59 -23.52
C LEU A 148 -1.55 8.20 -24.25
N ASN A 149 -1.37 9.40 -24.81
CA ASN A 149 -2.43 10.15 -25.51
C ASN A 149 -3.71 10.29 -24.68
N GLY A 150 -3.56 10.62 -23.39
CA GLY A 150 -4.68 10.75 -22.46
C GLY A 150 -5.36 9.43 -22.02
N VAL A 151 -4.84 8.27 -22.45
CA VAL A 151 -5.35 6.95 -22.11
C VAL A 151 -4.48 6.32 -21.01
N PRO A 152 -5.05 6.02 -19.83
CA PRO A 152 -4.32 5.33 -18.76
C PRO A 152 -4.21 3.82 -19.00
N TYR A 153 -3.07 3.29 -18.58
CA TYR A 153 -2.75 1.86 -18.52
C TYR A 153 -2.24 1.52 -17.13
N LEU A 154 -2.77 0.47 -16.54
CA LEU A 154 -2.37 -0.03 -15.24
C LEU A 154 -1.82 -1.45 -15.39
N ILE A 155 -0.60 -1.65 -14.94
CA ILE A 155 0.06 -2.96 -14.89
C ILE A 155 0.02 -3.44 -13.46
N VAL A 156 -0.52 -4.63 -13.26
CA VAL A 156 -0.65 -5.27 -11.95
C VAL A 156 -0.12 -6.70 -12.02
N GLU A 157 0.24 -7.25 -10.87
CA GLU A 157 0.55 -8.67 -10.74
C GLU A 157 -0.56 -9.38 -9.95
N PRO A 158 -0.86 -10.65 -10.26
CA PRO A 158 -1.72 -11.46 -9.41
C PRO A 158 -1.11 -11.65 -8.02
N ASN A 159 -1.89 -11.36 -6.97
CA ASN A 159 -1.42 -11.40 -5.59
C ASN A 159 -1.25 -12.83 -5.08
N LEU A 160 -0.02 -13.31 -5.04
CA LEU A 160 0.36 -14.66 -4.62
C LEU A 160 -0.21 -15.79 -5.50
N CYS A 161 0.08 -17.03 -5.09
CA CYS A 161 -0.14 -18.23 -5.88
C CYS A 161 -1.59 -18.47 -6.29
N LEU A 162 -2.56 -18.30 -5.39
CA LEU A 162 -3.96 -18.57 -5.74
C LEU A 162 -4.50 -17.56 -6.76
N SER A 163 -4.17 -16.28 -6.59
CA SER A 163 -4.54 -15.27 -7.58
C SER A 163 -3.85 -15.52 -8.92
N TYR A 164 -2.57 -15.90 -8.92
CA TYR A 164 -1.83 -16.23 -10.14
C TYR A 164 -2.50 -17.37 -10.92
N ASN A 165 -2.95 -18.45 -10.24
CA ASN A 165 -3.71 -19.52 -10.88
C ASN A 165 -5.09 -19.05 -11.36
N LYS A 166 -5.81 -18.26 -10.56
CA LYS A 166 -7.12 -17.70 -10.90
C LYS A 166 -7.11 -16.86 -12.19
N TRP A 167 -6.02 -16.10 -12.39
CA TRP A 167 -5.85 -15.23 -13.55
C TRP A 167 -5.13 -15.89 -14.72
N GLY A 168 -5.09 -17.26 -14.74
CA GLY A 168 -4.62 -18.06 -15.87
C GLY A 168 -3.11 -18.14 -16.00
N ARG A 169 -2.36 -17.91 -14.91
CA ARG A 169 -0.89 -18.04 -14.86
C ARG A 169 -0.21 -17.19 -15.94
N PRO A 170 -0.44 -15.86 -15.97
CA PRO A 170 0.09 -15.01 -17.03
C PRO A 170 1.62 -15.05 -17.05
N ASN A 171 2.20 -15.07 -18.26
CA ASN A 171 3.64 -15.03 -18.45
C ASN A 171 4.02 -14.06 -19.59
N PRO A 172 4.68 -12.93 -19.29
CA PRO A 172 5.18 -12.49 -17.98
C PRO A 172 4.04 -12.30 -16.93
N PRO A 173 4.35 -12.28 -15.61
CA PRO A 173 3.37 -12.40 -14.54
C PRO A 173 2.53 -11.13 -14.32
N TYR A 174 1.99 -10.56 -15.39
CA TYR A 174 1.20 -9.34 -15.37
C TYR A 174 -0.21 -9.55 -15.88
N VAL A 175 -1.15 -8.81 -15.27
CA VAL A 175 -2.45 -8.50 -15.85
C VAL A 175 -2.44 -7.00 -16.15
N ILE A 176 -2.88 -6.62 -17.34
CA ILE A 176 -2.79 -5.27 -17.83
C ILE A 176 -4.19 -4.73 -18.09
N PHE A 177 -4.48 -3.57 -17.53
CA PHE A 177 -5.73 -2.87 -17.74
C PHE A 177 -5.49 -1.58 -18.52
N LYS A 178 -6.35 -1.31 -19.49
CA LYS A 178 -6.45 -0.06 -20.24
C LYS A 178 -7.78 0.59 -19.93
N PHE A 179 -7.79 1.88 -19.67
CA PHE A 179 -9.03 2.64 -19.53
C PHE A 179 -9.56 3.06 -20.90
N ASP A 180 -10.76 2.60 -21.28
CA ASP A 180 -11.35 2.88 -22.59
C ASP A 180 -12.13 4.20 -22.66
N GLY A 181 -12.08 4.99 -21.59
CA GLY A 181 -12.84 6.23 -21.43
C GLY A 181 -14.04 6.08 -20.48
N ASN A 182 -14.52 4.87 -20.27
CA ASN A 182 -15.65 4.55 -19.40
C ASN A 182 -15.28 3.51 -18.32
N ALA A 183 -14.57 2.44 -18.70
CA ALA A 183 -14.21 1.33 -17.83
C ALA A 183 -12.77 0.88 -18.04
N TRP A 184 -12.25 0.13 -17.07
CA TRP A 184 -10.99 -0.57 -17.18
C TRP A 184 -11.21 -1.92 -17.87
N VAL A 185 -10.57 -2.12 -19.02
CA VAL A 185 -10.63 -3.36 -19.79
C VAL A 185 -9.28 -4.06 -19.77
N GLN A 186 -9.29 -5.39 -19.61
CA GLN A 186 -8.06 -6.18 -19.67
C GLN A 186 -7.56 -6.25 -21.11
N ILE A 187 -6.25 -6.09 -21.29
CA ILE A 187 -5.55 -6.26 -22.59
C ILE A 187 -4.41 -7.26 -22.46
N GLN A 188 -3.99 -7.79 -23.60
CA GLN A 188 -2.81 -8.67 -23.68
C GLN A 188 -1.51 -7.85 -23.63
N VAL A 189 -0.42 -8.44 -23.15
CA VAL A 189 0.90 -7.79 -23.07
C VAL A 189 1.38 -7.28 -24.44
N ALA A 190 1.04 -7.98 -25.52
CA ALA A 190 1.37 -7.56 -26.89
C ALA A 190 0.69 -6.25 -27.32
N ALA A 191 -0.44 -5.89 -26.69
CA ALA A 191 -1.16 -4.64 -26.97
C ALA A 191 -0.71 -3.48 -26.06
N LEU A 192 0.24 -3.72 -25.15
CA LEU A 192 0.79 -2.67 -24.29
C LEU A 192 1.80 -1.82 -25.08
N PRO A 193 1.69 -0.47 -25.09
CA PRO A 193 2.64 0.41 -25.78
C PRO A 193 4.10 0.13 -25.45
N SER A 194 4.99 0.12 -26.45
CA SER A 194 6.41 -0.23 -26.31
C SER A 194 7.20 0.77 -25.46
N GLU A 195 6.69 1.98 -25.32
CA GLU A 195 7.25 3.09 -24.55
C GLU A 195 7.24 2.82 -23.05
N PHE A 196 6.31 1.99 -22.59
CA PHE A 196 6.16 1.67 -21.16
C PHE A 196 7.19 0.62 -20.75
N LYS A 197 8.18 1.06 -19.97
CA LYS A 197 9.31 0.21 -19.52
C LYS A 197 9.46 0.17 -18.02
N ALA A 198 9.07 1.25 -17.32
CA ALA A 198 9.33 1.40 -15.90
C ALA A 198 8.24 0.81 -15.02
N ILE A 199 8.63 0.18 -13.92
CA ILE A 199 7.80 -0.06 -12.74
C ILE A 199 7.87 1.23 -11.92
N ASN A 200 6.78 2.00 -11.87
CA ASN A 200 6.75 3.37 -11.35
C ASN A 200 5.74 3.61 -10.23
N LEU A 201 5.12 2.55 -9.71
CA LEU A 201 4.36 2.57 -8.47
C LEU A 201 5.14 1.85 -7.38
N ILE A 202 4.91 2.21 -6.12
CA ILE A 202 5.47 1.42 -5.00
C ILE A 202 4.88 0.02 -5.03
N VAL A 203 5.77 -0.97 -5.18
CA VAL A 203 5.43 -2.38 -5.00
C VAL A 203 5.36 -2.63 -3.49
N ASN A 204 4.15 -2.50 -2.93
CA ASN A 204 3.95 -2.58 -1.49
C ASN A 204 3.73 -4.02 -1.02
N ASN A 205 4.74 -4.55 -0.36
CA ASN A 205 4.72 -5.85 0.31
C ASN A 205 5.04 -5.68 1.80
N GLY A 206 4.22 -4.89 2.53
CA GLY A 206 4.45 -4.63 3.96
C GLY A 206 5.50 -3.56 4.24
N ARG A 207 5.52 -2.48 3.45
CA ARG A 207 6.50 -1.38 3.55
C ARG A 207 5.88 -0.06 4.02
N GLU A 208 4.83 -0.14 4.78
CA GLU A 208 4.07 1.03 5.25
C GLU A 208 4.94 2.04 5.98
N GLU A 209 5.91 1.58 6.78
CA GLU A 209 6.84 2.44 7.50
C GLU A 209 7.77 3.20 6.55
N ASP A 210 8.33 2.53 5.54
CA ASP A 210 9.18 3.15 4.53
C ASP A 210 8.41 4.18 3.71
N ILE A 211 7.17 3.86 3.34
CA ILE A 211 6.26 4.74 2.61
C ILE A 211 5.96 6.00 3.42
N GLN A 212 5.59 5.85 4.70
CA GLN A 212 5.31 6.98 5.57
C GLN A 212 6.53 7.85 5.79
N LYS A 213 7.69 7.25 6.04
CA LYS A 213 8.95 7.98 6.19
C LYS A 213 9.29 8.79 4.95
N ALA A 214 9.12 8.21 3.76
CA ALA A 214 9.39 8.91 2.50
C ALA A 214 8.38 10.03 2.22
N ALA A 215 7.12 9.87 2.63
CA ALA A 215 6.07 10.86 2.42
C ALA A 215 6.13 12.06 3.38
N ASN A 216 6.76 11.91 4.55
CA ASN A 216 6.72 12.92 5.62
C ASN A 216 7.29 14.29 5.23
N GLN A 217 8.21 14.36 4.29
CA GLN A 217 8.86 15.61 3.90
C GLN A 217 8.03 16.45 2.93
N LEU A 218 7.37 15.80 1.97
CA LEU A 218 6.67 16.46 0.85
C LEU A 218 5.15 16.28 0.91
N GLY A 219 4.63 15.46 1.84
CA GLY A 219 3.23 15.05 1.86
C GLY A 219 2.88 14.02 0.77
N TYR A 220 3.88 13.53 0.05
CA TYR A 220 3.80 12.42 -0.92
C TYR A 220 5.18 11.78 -1.08
N VAL A 221 5.22 10.54 -1.58
CA VAL A 221 6.47 9.84 -1.91
C VAL A 221 6.91 10.28 -3.30
N SER A 222 8.10 10.88 -3.43
CA SER A 222 8.62 11.32 -4.72
C SER A 222 8.95 10.14 -5.65
N ALA A 223 9.01 10.37 -6.95
CA ALA A 223 9.35 9.34 -7.94
C ALA A 223 10.73 8.72 -7.67
N GLU A 224 11.69 9.52 -7.20
CA GLU A 224 13.02 9.05 -6.79
C GLU A 224 12.92 8.12 -5.57
N SER A 225 12.07 8.45 -4.60
CA SER A 225 11.83 7.60 -3.42
C SER A 225 11.09 6.32 -3.79
N VAL A 226 10.13 6.38 -4.72
CA VAL A 226 9.47 5.18 -5.29
C VAL A 226 10.51 4.25 -5.89
N HIS A 227 11.40 4.77 -6.72
CA HIS A 227 12.48 3.99 -7.31
C HIS A 227 13.42 3.41 -6.25
N ALA A 228 13.82 4.19 -5.26
CA ALA A 228 14.70 3.75 -4.16
C ALA A 228 14.05 2.61 -3.33
N ILE A 229 12.77 2.73 -3.00
CA ILE A 229 12.01 1.70 -2.30
C ILE A 229 11.97 0.40 -3.13
N ASN A 230 11.66 0.50 -4.43
CA ASN A 230 11.54 -0.65 -5.31
C ASN A 230 12.90 -1.30 -5.64
N SER A 231 14.02 -0.56 -5.59
CA SER A 231 15.35 -1.05 -5.96
C SER A 231 15.85 -2.23 -5.11
N SER A 232 15.26 -2.44 -3.91
CA SER A 232 15.54 -3.60 -3.06
C SER A 232 14.95 -4.91 -3.60
N LEU A 233 13.95 -4.83 -4.48
CA LEU A 233 13.35 -5.98 -5.14
C LEU A 233 14.26 -6.39 -6.32
N ARG A 234 14.73 -7.64 -6.32
CA ARG A 234 15.71 -8.12 -7.30
C ARG A 234 15.12 -8.91 -8.45
N GLN A 235 13.84 -9.24 -8.36
CA GLN A 235 13.14 -9.99 -9.40
C GLN A 235 13.00 -9.13 -10.66
N PRO A 236 13.26 -9.66 -11.86
CA PRO A 236 13.24 -8.87 -13.10
C PRO A 236 11.88 -8.23 -13.37
N GLU A 237 10.79 -8.88 -12.97
CA GLU A 237 9.43 -8.39 -13.09
C GLU A 237 9.12 -7.13 -12.26
N TYR A 238 9.97 -6.80 -11.27
CA TYR A 238 9.85 -5.57 -10.46
C TYR A 238 10.87 -4.49 -10.83
N GLN A 239 11.79 -4.80 -11.76
CA GLN A 239 12.79 -3.83 -12.23
C GLN A 239 12.34 -3.12 -13.51
N THR A 240 11.68 -3.85 -14.40
CA THR A 240 11.18 -3.35 -15.67
C THR A 240 9.96 -4.12 -16.10
N ILE A 241 9.14 -3.51 -16.97
CA ILE A 241 8.00 -4.20 -17.56
C ILE A 241 8.52 -5.18 -18.61
N LEU A 242 8.46 -6.47 -18.31
CA LEU A 242 8.88 -7.54 -19.20
C LEU A 242 7.93 -7.66 -20.39
N ARG A 243 8.49 -7.91 -21.57
CA ARG A 243 7.74 -8.17 -22.81
C ARG A 243 7.80 -9.63 -23.24
N GLU A 244 8.83 -10.32 -22.80
CA GLU A 244 9.05 -11.72 -23.10
C GLU A 244 8.65 -12.59 -21.90
N ALA A 245 8.25 -13.80 -22.21
CA ALA A 245 7.90 -14.78 -21.21
C ALA A 245 9.11 -15.13 -20.33
N LEU A 246 8.87 -15.28 -19.04
CA LEU A 246 9.87 -15.85 -18.14
C LEU A 246 10.10 -17.33 -18.45
N PRO A 247 11.32 -17.83 -18.21
CA PRO A 247 11.62 -19.26 -18.32
C PRO A 247 10.69 -20.12 -17.45
N GLN A 248 10.39 -21.34 -17.89
CA GLN A 248 9.41 -22.24 -17.24
C GLN A 248 9.80 -22.61 -15.81
N ASP A 249 11.08 -22.73 -15.51
CA ASP A 249 11.60 -22.97 -14.18
C ASP A 249 11.27 -21.82 -13.22
N ARG A 250 11.35 -20.57 -13.70
CA ARG A 250 10.92 -19.39 -12.93
C ARG A 250 9.42 -19.41 -12.65
N ILE A 251 8.60 -19.74 -13.65
CA ILE A 251 7.15 -19.85 -13.48
C ILE A 251 6.78 -20.92 -12.44
N THR A 252 7.48 -22.04 -12.46
CA THR A 252 7.29 -23.13 -11.50
C THR A 252 7.67 -22.69 -10.08
N GLN A 253 8.75 -21.89 -9.94
CA GLN A 253 9.16 -21.33 -8.65
C GLN A 253 8.18 -20.26 -8.13
N LEU A 254 7.54 -19.48 -9.02
CA LEU A 254 6.55 -18.48 -8.60
C LEU A 254 5.34 -19.15 -7.95
N CYS A 255 4.84 -20.22 -8.54
CA CYS A 255 3.64 -20.86 -8.06
C CYS A 255 3.40 -22.25 -8.66
N GLU A 256 3.07 -23.21 -7.82
CA GLU A 256 2.54 -24.50 -8.22
C GLU A 256 1.17 -24.35 -8.90
N GLU A 257 0.93 -25.14 -9.94
CA GLU A 257 -0.36 -25.15 -10.63
C GLU A 257 -1.47 -25.65 -9.71
N ARG A 258 -2.58 -24.90 -9.66
CA ARG A 258 -3.79 -25.25 -8.92
C ARG A 258 -5.03 -25.03 -9.76
N VAL A 259 -6.05 -25.84 -9.51
CA VAL A 259 -7.37 -25.72 -10.14
C VAL A 259 -8.44 -25.47 -9.08
N LEU A 260 -9.43 -24.65 -9.43
CA LEU A 260 -10.57 -24.42 -8.56
C LEU A 260 -11.59 -25.56 -8.71
N TYR A 261 -11.76 -26.33 -7.63
CA TYR A 261 -12.72 -27.43 -7.58
C TYR A 261 -13.74 -27.21 -6.47
N LYS A 262 -15.00 -27.00 -6.83
CA LYS A 262 -16.10 -26.76 -5.87
C LYS A 262 -15.80 -25.69 -4.81
N GLY A 263 -15.08 -24.63 -5.20
CA GLY A 263 -14.70 -23.51 -4.30
C GLY A 263 -13.39 -23.70 -3.54
N TYR A 264 -12.63 -24.75 -3.79
CA TYR A 264 -11.34 -25.03 -3.16
C TYR A 264 -10.23 -25.09 -4.22
N TRP A 265 -9.11 -24.45 -3.95
CA TRP A 265 -7.91 -24.53 -4.79
C TRP A 265 -7.11 -25.78 -4.44
N ILE A 266 -7.04 -26.75 -5.37
CA ILE A 266 -6.36 -28.04 -5.20
C ILE A 266 -5.37 -28.27 -6.35
N LEU A 267 -4.48 -29.26 -6.18
CA LEU A 267 -3.63 -29.69 -7.29
C LEU A 267 -4.49 -30.32 -8.40
N PRO A 268 -4.09 -30.19 -9.69
CA PRO A 268 -4.87 -30.68 -10.82
C PRO A 268 -5.26 -32.15 -10.70
N ASN A 269 -4.33 -32.98 -10.20
CA ASN A 269 -4.47 -34.43 -10.08
C ASN A 269 -4.45 -34.90 -8.62
N ASP A 270 -5.26 -34.27 -7.75
CA ASP A 270 -5.40 -34.66 -6.35
C ASP A 270 -6.74 -35.40 -6.10
N PRO A 271 -6.77 -36.74 -6.24
CA PRO A 271 -7.99 -37.53 -6.02
C PRO A 271 -8.41 -37.55 -4.54
N VAL A 272 -7.46 -37.37 -3.61
CA VAL A 272 -7.73 -37.40 -2.17
C VAL A 272 -8.48 -36.12 -1.78
N ALA A 273 -7.97 -34.94 -2.20
CA ALA A 273 -8.65 -33.68 -1.96
C ALA A 273 -10.04 -33.64 -2.60
N ARG A 274 -10.18 -34.11 -3.85
CA ARG A 274 -11.49 -34.22 -4.52
C ARG A 274 -12.48 -35.05 -3.74
N LYS A 275 -12.07 -36.27 -3.32
CA LYS A 275 -12.91 -37.17 -2.54
C LYS A 275 -13.34 -36.54 -1.21
N TYR A 276 -12.42 -35.87 -0.51
CA TYR A 276 -12.71 -35.18 0.75
C TYR A 276 -13.75 -34.07 0.58
N ILE A 277 -13.56 -33.22 -0.43
CA ILE A 277 -14.48 -32.11 -0.75
C ILE A 277 -15.87 -32.66 -1.13
N ASP A 278 -15.93 -33.77 -1.88
CA ASP A 278 -17.18 -34.38 -2.27
C ASP A 278 -17.96 -34.99 -1.10
N GLN A 279 -17.26 -35.43 -0.06
CA GLN A 279 -17.87 -35.91 1.17
C GLN A 279 -18.43 -34.79 2.05
N GLN A 280 -17.80 -33.65 2.08
CA GLN A 280 -18.26 -32.49 2.88
C GLN A 280 -19.49 -31.78 2.29
N LYS A 281 -19.77 -31.94 1.02
CA LYS A 281 -20.89 -31.29 0.32
C LYS A 281 -22.09 -32.19 0.09
N ARG A 282 -22.12 -33.37 0.72
CA ARG A 282 -23.28 -34.23 0.83
C ARG A 282 -24.02 -33.99 2.14
#